data_518f6d11621036ce5ae4cf7835f06615
#
_entry.id   518f6d11621036ce5ae4cf7835f06615
#
_cell.length_a   1.000
_cell.length_b   1.000
_cell.length_c   1.000
_cell.angle_alpha   90.00
_cell.angle_beta   90.00
_cell.angle_gamma   90.00
#
_symmetry.space_group_name_H-M   'P 1'
#
loop_
_entity.id
_entity.type
_entity.pdbx_description
1 polymer ?
#
loop_
_entity_poly.entity_id
_entity_poly.type
_entity_poly.pdbx_seq_one_letter_code
_entity_poly.pdbx_strand_id
1 'polypeptide(L)'
;MKIRIALITALILMVLAVACGTAIGPPPMSPLTPIASNGSWPSYHRDNAHTGNDPNLPTVVSVSTSWTSASLDGQVYASPVVFGGVVYTATLNDTVYALNQADGSVLWSRHLGTPQSSGWRCGNVTPTGILGTPVIDTAAKRIYAVAEIHGTTPRYHLFGLDLATGTTLLDQVLAPSGFDWTIEQERGALALANGYVYVPFGGRAGDCFNGSHPYYGFVVGVPIDGVSAQITFRTADGGEGIWGAGGVVVDDSSHDVLFATGNAIPCAGTTMSDAVIRVSPTLTSPSTFEPQDWQANWCEPDSDLGSASLVLISPTLAFTAGKHGGGFLVDPTHLGGVDGQLYPSPAGYRQADVCSGASSDATFGGFAYAAPFVYLECEGKGLVALSVNTSTPSFSPCDPTCAAPDWRAGGGTTFGPPIVAAGAVWVASDGGGLSAFKAGDGTLIYQSAGFGIDRFVTPAEAGCRVIVPSLEVIRTFVMHFAPGISCPG
;
A
#
# COMPACT_ATOMS: atom_id res chain seq x y z
N MET A 1 9.05 99.08 12.50
CA MET A 1 10.15 98.13 12.64
C MET A 1 9.52 96.70 12.53
N LYS A 2 9.56 96.06 11.35
CA LYS A 2 8.82 94.86 11.01
C LYS A 2 9.85 93.73 10.93
N ILE A 3 9.76 92.77 11.80
CA ILE A 3 10.59 91.53 11.81
C ILE A 3 9.80 90.50 11.01
N ARG A 4 10.39 89.96 9.95
CA ARG A 4 9.84 88.87 9.15
C ARG A 4 10.42 87.57 9.73
N ILE A 5 9.52 86.68 10.13
CA ILE A 5 9.87 85.28 10.53
C ILE A 5 9.74 84.46 9.28
N ALA A 6 10.78 83.79 8.87
CA ALA A 6 10.78 82.79 7.80
C ALA A 6 10.51 81.40 8.40
N LEU A 7 9.42 80.75 7.95
CA LEU A 7 9.16 79.33 8.23
C LEU A 7 9.96 78.49 7.25
N ILE A 8 10.79 77.62 7.80
CA ILE A 8 11.46 76.54 7.06
C ILE A 8 10.60 75.29 7.24
N THR A 9 9.97 74.86 6.18
CA THR A 9 9.22 73.55 6.12
C THR A 9 10.21 72.44 5.76
N ALA A 10 10.54 71.59 6.70
CA ALA A 10 11.31 70.38 6.44
C ALA A 10 10.38 69.28 5.93
N LEU A 11 10.58 68.87 4.68
CA LEU A 11 9.87 67.75 4.05
C LEU A 11 10.61 66.44 4.44
N ILE A 12 10.05 65.68 5.31
CA ILE A 12 10.57 64.32 5.66
C ILE A 12 10.02 63.37 4.59
N LEU A 13 10.89 62.89 3.69
CA LEU A 13 10.62 61.78 2.79
C LEU A 13 10.75 60.48 3.58
N MET A 14 9.62 59.84 3.88
CA MET A 14 9.58 58.50 4.43
C MET A 14 9.76 57.50 3.27
N VAL A 15 10.95 56.94 3.11
CA VAL A 15 11.20 55.82 2.21
C VAL A 15 10.66 54.55 2.85
N LEU A 16 9.53 54.03 2.39
CA LEU A 16 9.06 52.68 2.69
C LEU A 16 9.96 51.72 1.93
N ALA A 17 10.88 51.08 2.65
CA ALA A 17 11.56 49.90 2.16
C ALA A 17 10.58 48.69 2.26
N VAL A 18 10.01 48.33 1.12
CA VAL A 18 9.31 47.05 0.97
C VAL A 18 10.37 45.97 1.04
N ALA A 19 10.50 45.35 2.18
CA ALA A 19 11.29 44.11 2.32
C ALA A 19 10.57 43.02 1.53
N CYS A 20 11.09 42.70 0.36
CA CYS A 20 10.72 41.52 -0.40
C CYS A 20 11.24 40.33 0.38
N GLY A 21 10.41 39.78 1.26
CA GLY A 21 10.70 38.52 1.94
C GLY A 21 10.77 37.42 0.88
N THR A 22 11.98 36.97 0.55
CA THR A 22 12.14 35.72 -0.17
C THR A 22 11.55 34.62 0.71
N ALA A 23 10.41 34.06 0.26
CA ALA A 23 9.90 32.82 0.86
C ALA A 23 11.02 31.80 0.75
N ILE A 24 11.57 31.41 1.90
CA ILE A 24 12.47 30.26 2.00
C ILE A 24 11.56 29.07 1.74
N GLY A 25 11.60 28.54 0.50
CA GLY A 25 11.00 27.27 0.18
C GLY A 25 11.57 26.18 1.12
N PRO A 26 10.82 25.10 1.36
CA PRO A 26 11.34 23.99 2.15
C PRO A 26 12.73 23.60 1.59
N PRO A 27 13.67 23.22 2.47
CA PRO A 27 15.00 22.81 2.02
C PRO A 27 14.85 21.67 0.98
N PRO A 28 15.66 21.66 -0.09
CA PRO A 28 15.61 20.57 -1.06
C PRO A 28 15.82 19.27 -0.31
N MET A 29 14.82 18.41 -0.35
CA MET A 29 14.92 17.06 0.20
C MET A 29 15.99 16.33 -0.60
N SER A 30 16.98 15.80 0.11
CA SER A 30 17.96 14.92 -0.50
C SER A 30 17.22 13.75 -1.14
N PRO A 31 17.54 13.34 -2.37
CA PRO A 31 16.95 12.14 -2.95
C PRO A 31 17.17 10.99 -1.97
N LEU A 32 16.09 10.25 -1.68
CA LEU A 32 16.17 9.04 -0.89
C LEU A 32 17.19 8.14 -1.56
N THR A 33 18.33 7.92 -0.90
CA THR A 33 19.35 7.01 -1.40
C THR A 33 18.67 5.64 -1.51
N PRO A 34 18.78 4.93 -2.64
CA PRO A 34 18.25 3.58 -2.75
C PRO A 34 18.73 2.78 -1.55
N ILE A 35 17.80 2.21 -0.79
CA ILE A 35 18.12 1.44 0.42
C ILE A 35 19.03 0.31 -0.01
N ALA A 36 20.24 0.25 0.54
CA ALA A 36 21.10 -0.92 0.38
C ALA A 36 20.32 -2.10 0.95
N SER A 37 19.96 -3.04 0.09
CA SER A 37 18.83 -3.94 0.21
C SER A 37 19.04 -5.14 1.12
N ASN A 38 20.19 -5.30 1.71
CA ASN A 38 20.49 -6.51 2.46
C ASN A 38 19.79 -6.49 3.81
N GLY A 39 18.61 -7.13 3.86
CA GLY A 39 17.88 -7.35 5.09
C GLY A 39 16.91 -6.24 5.51
N SER A 40 16.38 -5.44 4.58
CA SER A 40 15.38 -4.41 4.89
C SER A 40 14.12 -4.52 4.01
N TRP A 41 12.97 -4.42 4.66
CA TRP A 41 11.63 -4.41 4.05
C TRP A 41 10.79 -3.33 4.73
N PRO A 42 11.08 -2.02 4.49
CA PRO A 42 10.59 -0.94 5.35
C PRO A 42 9.14 -0.52 5.11
N SER A 43 8.51 -1.03 4.06
CA SER A 43 7.13 -0.70 3.66
C SER A 43 6.44 -1.93 3.09
N TYR A 44 5.14 -1.82 2.82
CA TYR A 44 4.42 -2.81 2.03
C TYR A 44 5.14 -3.03 0.70
N HIS A 45 5.29 -4.30 0.30
CA HIS A 45 6.02 -4.68 -0.92
C HIS A 45 7.39 -4.01 -1.07
N ARG A 46 8.06 -3.70 0.08
CA ARG A 46 9.45 -3.28 0.19
C ARG A 46 9.75 -1.82 -0.18
N ASP A 47 9.09 -1.25 -1.17
CA ASP A 47 9.39 0.07 -1.73
C ASP A 47 8.12 0.84 -2.11
N ASN A 48 8.26 2.12 -2.39
CA ASN A 48 7.15 3.01 -2.75
C ASN A 48 6.47 2.63 -4.06
N ALA A 49 7.16 1.93 -4.95
CA ALA A 49 6.63 1.42 -6.23
C ALA A 49 5.81 0.14 -6.06
N HIS A 50 5.81 -0.45 -4.87
CA HIS A 50 5.20 -1.73 -4.53
C HIS A 50 5.71 -2.91 -5.37
N THR A 51 7.02 -2.90 -5.69
CA THR A 51 7.59 -3.98 -6.52
C THR A 51 7.50 -5.35 -5.85
N GLY A 52 7.50 -5.41 -4.52
CA GLY A 52 7.47 -6.68 -3.79
C GLY A 52 8.66 -7.58 -4.10
N ASN A 53 9.78 -7.02 -4.56
CA ASN A 53 10.91 -7.78 -5.09
C ASN A 53 12.22 -7.44 -4.38
N ASP A 54 12.95 -8.46 -3.91
CA ASP A 54 14.36 -8.34 -3.59
C ASP A 54 15.23 -9.02 -4.66
N PRO A 55 15.82 -8.25 -5.58
CA PRO A 55 16.63 -8.78 -6.69
C PRO A 55 18.05 -9.19 -6.27
N ASN A 56 18.45 -8.94 -5.02
CA ASN A 56 19.87 -9.07 -4.62
C ASN A 56 20.20 -10.43 -3.98
N LEU A 57 19.19 -11.27 -3.77
CA LEU A 57 19.39 -12.57 -3.17
C LEU A 57 19.79 -13.63 -4.21
N PRO A 58 20.71 -14.54 -3.86
CA PRO A 58 20.99 -15.72 -4.66
C PRO A 58 19.73 -16.59 -4.81
N THR A 59 19.69 -17.42 -5.85
CA THR A 59 18.56 -18.34 -6.06
C THR A 59 18.45 -19.36 -4.92
N VAL A 60 17.26 -19.45 -4.33
CA VAL A 60 16.94 -20.41 -3.26
C VAL A 60 16.99 -21.84 -3.80
N VAL A 61 17.59 -22.75 -3.02
CA VAL A 61 17.68 -24.18 -3.33
C VAL A 61 16.75 -25.02 -2.46
N SER A 62 16.63 -24.63 -1.20
CA SER A 62 15.71 -25.29 -0.25
C SER A 62 15.28 -24.30 0.83
N VAL A 63 14.22 -24.64 1.55
CA VAL A 63 13.62 -23.82 2.61
C VAL A 63 13.40 -24.67 3.85
N SER A 64 13.62 -24.09 5.01
CA SER A 64 13.28 -24.71 6.29
C SER A 64 12.48 -23.77 7.17
N THR A 65 11.60 -24.31 8.00
CA THR A 65 10.98 -23.54 9.09
C THR A 65 12.06 -23.03 10.04
N SER A 66 11.88 -21.81 10.53
CA SER A 66 12.78 -21.23 11.53
C SER A 66 12.03 -21.11 12.87
N TRP A 67 11.68 -19.91 13.27
CA TRP A 67 10.96 -19.66 14.51
C TRP A 67 9.50 -19.25 14.27
N THR A 68 8.68 -19.47 15.28
CA THR A 68 7.36 -18.87 15.43
C THR A 68 7.40 -18.03 16.70
N SER A 69 6.91 -16.79 16.64
CA SER A 69 6.86 -15.91 17.81
C SER A 69 5.99 -16.52 18.95
N ALA A 70 6.13 -15.98 20.14
CA ALA A 70 5.07 -16.12 21.14
C ALA A 70 3.75 -15.53 20.59
N SER A 71 2.61 -15.95 21.16
CA SER A 71 1.31 -15.37 20.82
C SER A 71 1.34 -13.87 21.14
N LEU A 72 0.94 -13.06 20.18
CA LEU A 72 0.75 -11.64 20.31
C LEU A 72 -0.63 -11.37 20.93
N ASP A 73 -0.92 -10.13 21.25
CA ASP A 73 -2.16 -9.74 21.95
C ASP A 73 -3.38 -9.56 21.02
N GLY A 74 -3.26 -9.85 19.75
CA GLY A 74 -4.33 -9.80 18.76
C GLY A 74 -3.91 -10.27 17.39
N GLN A 75 -4.87 -10.42 16.49
CA GLN A 75 -4.62 -10.86 15.11
C GLN A 75 -3.77 -9.83 14.34
N VAL A 76 -2.96 -10.32 13.40
CA VAL A 76 -2.07 -9.54 12.55
C VAL A 76 -2.58 -9.57 11.11
N TYR A 77 -3.21 -8.48 10.70
CA TYR A 77 -3.64 -8.27 9.31
C TYR A 77 -2.55 -7.57 8.48
N ALA A 78 -1.81 -6.66 9.12
CA ALA A 78 -0.74 -5.90 8.50
C ALA A 78 0.42 -6.78 8.03
N SER A 79 1.03 -6.46 6.90
CA SER A 79 2.29 -7.07 6.49
C SER A 79 3.40 -6.69 7.47
N PRO A 80 4.33 -7.60 7.82
CA PRO A 80 5.48 -7.24 8.61
C PRO A 80 6.38 -6.28 7.86
N VAL A 81 7.01 -5.35 8.56
CA VAL A 81 8.07 -4.51 8.03
C VAL A 81 9.37 -4.78 8.79
N VAL A 82 10.50 -4.69 8.10
CA VAL A 82 11.79 -5.13 8.66
C VAL A 82 12.86 -4.08 8.46
N PHE A 83 13.62 -3.82 9.52
CA PHE A 83 14.78 -2.94 9.43
C PHE A 83 15.81 -3.27 10.53
N GLY A 84 17.09 -3.32 10.15
CA GLY A 84 18.20 -3.45 11.10
C GLY A 84 18.17 -4.74 11.94
N GLY A 85 17.69 -5.86 11.38
CA GLY A 85 17.59 -7.13 12.08
C GLY A 85 16.40 -7.23 13.04
N VAL A 86 15.41 -6.33 12.91
CA VAL A 86 14.19 -6.31 13.72
C VAL A 86 12.97 -6.42 12.83
N VAL A 87 12.07 -7.31 13.16
CA VAL A 87 10.75 -7.46 12.53
C VAL A 87 9.75 -6.66 13.34
N TYR A 88 9.08 -5.71 12.68
CA TYR A 88 8.00 -4.94 13.29
C TYR A 88 6.67 -5.43 12.74
N THR A 89 5.72 -5.63 13.64
CA THR A 89 4.37 -6.07 13.32
C THR A 89 3.36 -5.37 14.21
N ALA A 90 2.11 -5.31 13.78
CA ALA A 90 1.05 -4.65 14.53
C ALA A 90 -0.20 -5.51 14.61
N THR A 91 -0.96 -5.37 15.69
CA THR A 91 -2.14 -6.17 15.96
C THR A 91 -3.43 -5.36 15.95
N LEU A 92 -4.55 -6.05 15.78
CA LEU A 92 -5.88 -5.47 15.95
C LEU A 92 -6.16 -4.99 17.40
N ASN A 93 -5.27 -5.28 18.34
CA ASN A 93 -5.34 -4.75 19.71
C ASN A 93 -4.53 -3.46 19.89
N ASP A 94 -4.27 -2.71 18.80
CA ASP A 94 -3.52 -1.46 18.81
C ASP A 94 -2.11 -1.58 19.42
N THR A 95 -1.46 -2.73 19.24
CA THR A 95 -0.11 -2.95 19.74
C THR A 95 0.87 -3.12 18.60
N VAL A 96 1.96 -2.35 18.63
CA VAL A 96 3.12 -2.54 17.75
C VAL A 96 4.17 -3.34 18.51
N TYR A 97 4.70 -4.38 17.88
CA TYR A 97 5.75 -5.24 18.38
C TYR A 97 7.03 -5.08 17.57
N ALA A 98 8.16 -5.11 18.24
CA ALA A 98 9.47 -5.33 17.64
C ALA A 98 10.00 -6.69 18.07
N LEU A 99 10.26 -7.56 17.10
CA LEU A 99 10.74 -8.92 17.32
C LEU A 99 12.18 -9.04 16.79
N ASN A 100 13.02 -9.74 17.51
CA ASN A 100 14.35 -10.09 17.04
C ASN A 100 14.23 -10.99 15.79
N GLN A 101 14.77 -10.57 14.67
CA GLN A 101 14.69 -11.32 13.41
C GLN A 101 15.36 -12.70 13.49
N ALA A 102 16.34 -12.91 14.37
CA ALA A 102 17.09 -14.15 14.48
C ALA A 102 16.28 -15.27 15.16
N ASP A 103 15.48 -14.94 16.19
CA ASP A 103 14.83 -15.92 17.07
C ASP A 103 13.37 -15.62 17.41
N GLY A 104 12.81 -14.50 16.98
CA GLY A 104 11.42 -14.12 17.22
C GLY A 104 11.12 -13.62 18.64
N SER A 105 12.13 -13.42 19.49
CA SER A 105 11.94 -12.86 20.81
C SER A 105 11.47 -11.42 20.77
N VAL A 106 10.55 -11.04 21.66
CA VAL A 106 10.06 -9.66 21.76
C VAL A 106 11.15 -8.76 22.34
N LEU A 107 11.58 -7.77 21.56
CA LEU A 107 12.50 -6.73 22.01
C LEU A 107 11.76 -5.63 22.77
N TRP A 108 10.63 -5.21 22.23
CA TRP A 108 9.69 -4.30 22.88
C TRP A 108 8.28 -4.46 22.27
N SER A 109 7.29 -4.02 23.02
CA SER A 109 5.92 -3.84 22.54
C SER A 109 5.38 -2.49 23.01
N ARG A 110 4.52 -1.87 22.20
CA ARG A 110 3.88 -0.60 22.52
C ARG A 110 2.39 -0.70 22.22
N HIS A 111 1.59 -0.73 23.28
CA HIS A 111 0.14 -0.59 23.20
C HIS A 111 -0.20 0.90 23.05
N LEU A 112 -0.92 1.26 21.99
CA LEU A 112 -1.17 2.65 21.59
C LEU A 112 -2.46 3.19 22.19
N GLY A 113 -3.41 2.31 22.50
CA GLY A 113 -4.70 2.66 23.07
C GLY A 113 -5.67 1.49 22.97
N THR A 114 -6.84 1.62 23.58
CA THR A 114 -7.87 0.59 23.47
C THR A 114 -8.46 0.62 22.06
N PRO A 115 -8.47 -0.50 21.31
CA PRO A 115 -9.04 -0.53 19.96
C PRO A 115 -10.56 -0.35 20.00
N GLN A 116 -11.12 0.16 18.91
CA GLN A 116 -12.56 0.24 18.77
C GLN A 116 -13.17 -1.14 18.56
N SER A 117 -14.22 -1.48 19.30
CA SER A 117 -14.84 -2.81 19.27
C SER A 117 -16.33 -2.82 18.93
N SER A 118 -16.94 -1.65 18.73
CA SER A 118 -18.37 -1.51 18.40
C SER A 118 -18.69 -0.11 17.91
N GLY A 119 -19.92 0.11 17.46
CA GLY A 119 -20.42 1.44 17.08
C GLY A 119 -20.38 1.70 15.56
N TRP A 120 -19.87 0.76 14.79
CA TRP A 120 -19.95 0.81 13.32
C TRP A 120 -21.34 0.41 12.83
N ARG A 121 -21.67 0.87 11.63
CA ARG A 121 -22.90 0.47 10.94
C ARG A 121 -22.77 -0.86 10.22
N CYS A 122 -21.58 -1.20 9.78
CA CYS A 122 -21.20 -2.46 9.15
C CYS A 122 -19.72 -2.73 9.39
N GLY A 123 -19.18 -3.77 8.79
CA GLY A 123 -17.80 -4.20 8.94
C GLY A 123 -17.72 -5.65 9.39
N ASN A 124 -16.60 -6.29 9.14
CA ASN A 124 -16.36 -7.70 9.42
C ASN A 124 -15.12 -7.95 10.29
N VAL A 125 -14.48 -6.89 10.79
CA VAL A 125 -13.29 -6.98 11.65
C VAL A 125 -13.60 -6.39 13.02
N THR A 126 -13.39 -7.15 14.09
CA THR A 126 -13.64 -6.73 15.47
C THR A 126 -12.64 -7.38 16.43
N PRO A 127 -11.90 -6.61 17.25
CA PRO A 127 -11.86 -5.15 17.26
C PRO A 127 -11.21 -4.60 15.99
N THR A 128 -11.43 -3.32 15.69
CA THR A 128 -10.67 -2.60 14.67
C THR A 128 -9.57 -1.81 15.37
N GLY A 129 -8.36 -2.32 15.26
CA GLY A 129 -7.15 -1.64 15.72
C GLY A 129 -6.27 -1.26 14.52
N ILE A 130 -5.01 -1.71 14.50
CA ILE A 130 -4.10 -1.46 13.39
C ILE A 130 -4.35 -2.51 12.30
N LEU A 131 -4.92 -2.08 11.18
CA LEU A 131 -5.20 -2.94 10.01
C LEU A 131 -4.19 -2.73 8.88
N GLY A 132 -3.89 -1.48 8.54
CA GLY A 132 -2.97 -1.12 7.47
C GLY A 132 -1.52 -1.45 7.81
N THR A 133 -0.74 -1.74 6.78
CA THR A 133 0.69 -2.03 6.94
C THR A 133 1.45 -0.76 7.35
N PRO A 134 2.18 -0.80 8.47
CA PRO A 134 3.03 0.29 8.91
C PRO A 134 4.15 0.61 7.90
N VAL A 135 4.76 1.79 8.03
CA VAL A 135 5.92 2.18 7.22
C VAL A 135 7.07 2.67 8.10
N ILE A 136 8.29 2.35 7.72
CA ILE A 136 9.51 2.72 8.44
C ILE A 136 10.23 3.86 7.73
N ASP A 137 10.48 4.95 8.47
CA ASP A 137 11.49 5.95 8.12
C ASP A 137 12.85 5.43 8.56
N THR A 138 13.60 4.88 7.62
CA THR A 138 14.92 4.32 7.89
C THR A 138 15.96 5.37 8.25
N ALA A 139 15.78 6.62 7.81
CA ALA A 139 16.66 7.73 8.11
C ALA A 139 16.40 8.30 9.51
N ALA A 140 15.13 8.59 9.83
CA ALA A 140 14.74 9.10 11.14
C ALA A 140 14.63 8.01 12.22
N LYS A 141 14.78 6.73 11.87
CA LYS A 141 14.63 5.58 12.78
C LYS A 141 13.28 5.56 13.49
N ARG A 142 12.22 5.73 12.71
CA ARG A 142 10.83 5.74 13.19
C ARG A 142 9.98 4.75 12.41
N ILE A 143 9.02 4.13 13.09
CA ILE A 143 7.92 3.41 12.45
C ILE A 143 6.64 4.20 12.63
N TYR A 144 5.83 4.29 11.58
CA TYR A 144 4.53 4.92 11.60
C TYR A 144 3.44 3.87 11.43
N ALA A 145 2.41 3.93 12.27
CA ALA A 145 1.24 3.06 12.25
C ALA A 145 -0.03 3.86 12.52
N VAL A 146 -1.15 3.45 11.92
CA VAL A 146 -2.47 4.04 12.16
C VAL A 146 -3.29 3.10 13.02
N ALA A 147 -3.89 3.63 14.09
CA ALA A 147 -4.74 2.89 15.02
C ALA A 147 -6.11 3.54 15.18
N GLU A 148 -7.18 2.75 15.26
CA GLU A 148 -8.53 3.24 15.56
C GLU A 148 -8.78 3.19 17.07
N ILE A 149 -8.56 4.32 17.76
CA ILE A 149 -8.63 4.42 19.20
C ILE A 149 -10.07 4.62 19.69
N HIS A 150 -10.47 3.78 20.64
CA HIS A 150 -11.78 3.84 21.30
C HIS A 150 -12.00 5.16 22.02
N GLY A 151 -13.23 5.67 21.95
CA GLY A 151 -13.66 6.87 22.67
C GLY A 151 -15.15 7.13 22.48
N THR A 152 -15.67 8.18 23.11
CA THR A 152 -17.05 8.66 22.87
C THR A 152 -17.25 9.07 21.41
N THR A 153 -16.19 9.52 20.78
CA THR A 153 -16.05 9.67 19.34
C THR A 153 -14.72 9.01 18.99
N PRO A 154 -14.73 7.79 18.47
CA PRO A 154 -13.51 7.11 18.05
C PRO A 154 -12.72 7.92 17.04
N ARG A 155 -11.41 7.77 17.05
CA ARG A 155 -10.50 8.50 16.16
C ARG A 155 -9.45 7.58 15.61
N TYR A 156 -9.11 7.80 14.36
CA TYR A 156 -7.88 7.29 13.80
C TYR A 156 -6.72 8.19 14.20
N HIS A 157 -5.65 7.60 14.68
CA HIS A 157 -4.42 8.28 15.05
C HIS A 157 -3.26 7.72 14.25
N LEU A 158 -2.44 8.60 13.68
CA LEU A 158 -1.11 8.22 13.21
C LEU A 158 -0.13 8.34 14.38
N PHE A 159 0.49 7.24 14.74
CA PHE A 159 1.58 7.20 15.69
C PHE A 159 2.93 7.07 14.98
N GLY A 160 3.92 7.81 15.46
CA GLY A 160 5.34 7.62 15.09
C GLY A 160 6.11 7.14 16.30
N LEU A 161 6.72 5.96 16.20
CA LEU A 161 7.43 5.32 17.30
C LEU A 161 8.94 5.24 17.00
N ASP A 162 9.77 5.42 18.01
CA ASP A 162 11.20 5.16 17.92
C ASP A 162 11.47 3.66 17.69
N LEU A 163 12.26 3.31 16.69
CA LEU A 163 12.50 1.92 16.31
C LEU A 163 13.20 1.10 17.41
N ALA A 164 14.07 1.74 18.19
CA ALA A 164 14.86 1.02 19.19
C ALA A 164 14.08 0.76 20.49
N THR A 165 13.16 1.66 20.83
CA THR A 165 12.53 1.67 22.17
C THR A 165 11.01 1.56 22.16
N GLY A 166 10.35 1.74 21.01
CA GLY A 166 8.89 1.86 20.91
C GLY A 166 8.32 3.11 21.56
N THR A 167 9.15 4.09 21.92
CA THR A 167 8.70 5.36 22.52
C THR A 167 7.89 6.14 21.48
N THR A 168 6.69 6.60 21.86
CA THR A 168 5.87 7.46 21.01
C THR A 168 6.53 8.83 20.86
N LEU A 169 6.85 9.19 19.61
CA LEU A 169 7.46 10.45 19.21
C LEU A 169 6.47 11.37 18.49
N LEU A 170 5.43 10.79 17.91
CA LEU A 170 4.35 11.48 17.20
C LEU A 170 3.02 10.80 17.54
N ASP A 171 1.99 11.61 17.76
CA ASP A 171 0.59 11.20 17.89
C ASP A 171 -0.28 12.29 17.26
N GLN A 172 -0.89 11.96 16.13
CA GLN A 172 -1.68 12.88 15.31
C GLN A 172 -3.06 12.30 15.03
N VAL A 173 -4.10 13.00 15.49
CA VAL A 173 -5.49 12.65 15.17
C VAL A 173 -5.76 12.90 13.68
N LEU A 174 -6.36 11.92 13.03
CA LEU A 174 -6.82 12.01 11.65
C LEU A 174 -8.31 12.32 11.63
N ALA A 175 -8.68 13.50 11.17
CA ALA A 175 -10.07 13.93 11.12
C ALA A 175 -10.30 14.82 9.87
N PRO A 176 -10.21 14.28 8.66
CA PRO A 176 -10.47 15.03 7.46
C PRO A 176 -11.95 15.48 7.42
N SER A 177 -12.20 16.59 6.74
CA SER A 177 -13.56 17.14 6.65
C SER A 177 -14.50 16.19 5.92
N GLY A 178 -15.65 15.90 6.51
CA GLY A 178 -16.67 14.99 5.96
C GLY A 178 -16.42 13.52 6.25
N PHE A 179 -15.45 13.19 7.08
CA PHE A 179 -15.14 11.82 7.48
C PHE A 179 -16.16 11.29 8.51
N ASP A 180 -16.66 10.08 8.31
CA ASP A 180 -17.55 9.38 9.25
C ASP A 180 -16.91 8.06 9.68
N TRP A 181 -16.30 8.02 10.86
CA TRP A 181 -15.64 6.86 11.42
C TRP A 181 -16.56 5.61 11.53
N THR A 182 -17.90 5.78 11.50
CA THR A 182 -18.84 4.65 11.61
C THR A 182 -18.93 3.82 10.33
N ILE A 183 -18.52 4.38 9.20
CA ILE A 183 -18.60 3.76 7.88
C ILE A 183 -17.26 3.72 7.15
N GLU A 184 -16.32 4.58 7.51
CA GLU A 184 -14.99 4.63 6.88
C GLU A 184 -13.96 3.86 7.70
N GLN A 185 -12.99 3.26 7.01
CA GLN A 185 -11.97 2.42 7.63
C GLN A 185 -10.60 2.64 6.97
N GLU A 186 -9.56 2.78 7.79
CA GLU A 186 -8.18 2.63 7.35
C GLU A 186 -7.87 1.14 7.25
N ARG A 187 -7.29 0.70 6.12
CA ARG A 187 -6.96 -0.70 5.86
C ARG A 187 -5.74 -0.86 4.96
N GLY A 188 -5.52 0.08 4.08
CA GLY A 188 -4.46 0.03 3.10
C GLY A 188 -3.09 0.33 3.71
N ALA A 189 -2.04 -0.15 3.05
CA ALA A 189 -0.68 0.13 3.45
C ALA A 189 -0.38 1.64 3.43
N LEU A 190 0.39 2.08 4.42
CA LEU A 190 0.89 3.44 4.51
C LEU A 190 2.05 3.65 3.54
N ALA A 191 2.16 4.84 2.96
CA ALA A 191 3.33 5.25 2.19
C ALA A 191 4.04 6.43 2.84
N LEU A 192 5.38 6.40 2.85
CA LEU A 192 6.21 7.49 3.38
C LEU A 192 6.98 8.14 2.23
N ALA A 193 6.63 9.36 1.91
CA ALA A 193 7.33 10.16 0.91
C ALA A 193 7.06 11.65 1.12
N ASN A 194 7.83 12.52 0.48
CA ASN A 194 7.56 13.97 0.40
C ASN A 194 7.45 14.68 1.77
N GLY A 195 7.95 14.08 2.84
CA GLY A 195 7.78 14.60 4.20
C GLY A 195 6.42 14.27 4.84
N TYR A 196 5.62 13.40 4.22
CA TYR A 196 4.33 12.94 4.70
C TYR A 196 4.28 11.43 4.85
N VAL A 197 3.45 10.97 5.79
CA VAL A 197 2.86 9.63 5.75
C VAL A 197 1.49 9.76 5.10
N TYR A 198 1.27 9.09 3.99
CA TYR A 198 -0.01 9.03 3.29
C TYR A 198 -0.83 7.86 3.82
N VAL A 199 -2.05 8.17 4.28
CA VAL A 199 -2.97 7.23 4.94
C VAL A 199 -4.23 7.08 4.08
N PRO A 200 -4.49 5.91 3.48
CA PRO A 200 -5.70 5.68 2.70
C PRO A 200 -6.88 5.27 3.57
N PHE A 201 -8.09 5.66 3.14
CA PHE A 201 -9.34 5.23 3.74
C PHE A 201 -10.36 4.81 2.68
N GLY A 202 -11.18 3.81 3.02
CA GLY A 202 -12.32 3.38 2.23
C GLY A 202 -13.50 3.00 3.11
N GLY A 203 -14.53 2.38 2.53
CA GLY A 203 -15.67 1.87 3.27
C GLY A 203 -15.33 0.66 4.13
N ARG A 204 -16.06 0.49 5.24
CA ARG A 204 -16.10 -0.78 5.97
C ARG A 204 -16.80 -1.84 5.12
N ALA A 205 -16.41 -3.11 5.27
CA ALA A 205 -17.03 -4.22 4.55
C ALA A 205 -18.55 -4.21 4.70
N GLY A 206 -19.25 -4.37 3.57
CA GLY A 206 -20.71 -4.32 3.48
C GLY A 206 -21.26 -2.95 3.05
N ASP A 207 -20.42 -2.02 2.61
CA ASP A 207 -20.73 -0.75 1.94
C ASP A 207 -21.89 0.03 2.58
N CYS A 208 -21.85 0.13 3.89
CA CYS A 208 -22.95 0.71 4.64
C CYS A 208 -23.03 2.23 4.50
N PHE A 209 -24.25 2.68 4.39
CA PHE A 209 -24.53 4.10 4.38
C PHE A 209 -24.90 4.64 5.76
N ASN A 210 -24.58 5.90 5.98
CA ASN A 210 -25.15 6.68 7.07
C ASN A 210 -26.36 7.47 6.56
N GLY A 211 -27.51 6.81 6.45
CA GLY A 211 -28.73 7.44 5.93
C GLY A 211 -28.57 7.84 4.45
N SER A 212 -28.44 9.14 4.18
CA SER A 212 -28.16 9.67 2.84
C SER A 212 -26.68 9.94 2.57
N HIS A 213 -25.79 9.56 3.49
CA HIS A 213 -24.37 9.84 3.38
C HIS A 213 -23.61 8.51 3.13
N PRO A 214 -23.10 8.26 1.92
CA PRO A 214 -22.18 7.16 1.65
C PRO A 214 -20.81 7.45 2.27
N TYR A 215 -19.96 6.42 2.39
CA TYR A 215 -18.54 6.64 2.64
C TYR A 215 -17.85 7.25 1.41
N TYR A 216 -16.62 7.69 1.58
CA TYR A 216 -15.75 8.23 0.52
C TYR A 216 -14.36 7.61 0.59
N GLY A 217 -13.66 7.63 -0.53
CA GLY A 217 -12.22 7.41 -0.53
C GLY A 217 -11.49 8.66 -0.01
N PHE A 218 -10.57 8.47 0.93
CA PHE A 218 -9.68 9.54 1.39
C PHE A 218 -8.22 9.12 1.30
N VAL A 219 -7.34 10.08 1.04
CA VAL A 219 -5.93 9.99 1.38
C VAL A 219 -5.60 11.17 2.28
N VAL A 220 -5.08 10.90 3.46
CA VAL A 220 -4.63 11.94 4.40
C VAL A 220 -3.11 11.95 4.42
N GLY A 221 -2.49 13.04 4.01
CA GLY A 221 -1.05 13.26 4.15
C GLY A 221 -0.75 13.90 5.50
N VAL A 222 -0.12 13.14 6.40
CA VAL A 222 0.26 13.59 7.74
C VAL A 222 1.74 13.97 7.74
N PRO A 223 2.09 15.23 8.02
CA PRO A 223 3.48 15.65 8.02
C PRO A 223 4.27 14.99 9.16
N ILE A 224 5.45 14.47 8.84
CA ILE A 224 6.32 13.78 9.82
C ILE A 224 7.01 14.72 10.80
N ASP A 225 6.96 16.03 10.58
CA ASP A 225 7.49 17.06 11.46
C ASP A 225 6.61 17.28 12.72
N GLY A 226 5.37 16.81 12.70
CA GLY A 226 4.42 16.90 13.81
C GLY A 226 3.83 18.29 14.06
N VAL A 227 4.13 19.29 13.23
CA VAL A 227 3.71 20.69 13.42
C VAL A 227 3.02 21.29 12.19
N SER A 228 3.35 20.85 11.00
CA SER A 228 2.70 21.30 9.76
C SER A 228 1.27 20.78 9.67
N ALA A 229 0.45 21.44 8.86
CA ALA A 229 -0.95 21.02 8.69
C ALA A 229 -1.04 19.74 7.85
N GLN A 230 -1.98 18.86 8.21
CA GLN A 230 -2.37 17.71 7.39
C GLN A 230 -2.98 18.20 6.06
N ILE A 231 -2.74 17.43 5.01
CA ILE A 231 -3.35 17.61 3.69
C ILE A 231 -4.32 16.46 3.42
N THR A 232 -5.34 16.69 2.62
CA THR A 232 -6.36 15.69 2.35
C THR A 232 -6.79 15.70 0.89
N PHE A 233 -6.84 14.53 0.30
CA PHE A 233 -7.63 14.23 -0.89
C PHE A 233 -8.90 13.50 -0.46
N ARG A 234 -10.03 13.79 -1.12
CA ARG A 234 -11.27 13.05 -1.01
C ARG A 234 -11.83 12.81 -2.41
N THR A 235 -12.36 11.62 -2.68
CA THR A 235 -13.06 11.30 -3.92
C THR A 235 -14.30 12.18 -4.10
N ALA A 236 -14.76 12.30 -5.34
CA ALA A 236 -15.83 13.24 -5.68
C ALA A 236 -17.20 12.72 -5.23
N ASP A 237 -17.48 11.46 -5.50
CA ASP A 237 -18.76 10.82 -5.20
C ASP A 237 -18.67 9.88 -4.00
N GLY A 238 -19.82 9.45 -3.52
CA GLY A 238 -19.92 8.44 -2.49
C GLY A 238 -19.51 7.06 -3.00
N GLY A 239 -18.98 6.22 -2.11
CA GLY A 239 -18.25 5.04 -2.50
C GLY A 239 -16.80 5.40 -2.84
N GLU A 240 -16.28 4.88 -3.93
CA GLU A 240 -14.93 5.18 -4.43
C GLU A 240 -13.85 4.98 -3.35
N GLY A 241 -14.02 3.98 -2.49
CA GLY A 241 -13.13 3.73 -1.36
C GLY A 241 -11.74 3.29 -1.78
N ILE A 242 -10.71 3.74 -1.05
CA ILE A 242 -9.33 3.30 -1.21
C ILE A 242 -9.08 2.24 -0.15
N TRP A 243 -9.51 1.00 -0.43
CA TRP A 243 -9.61 -0.06 0.58
C TRP A 243 -8.71 -1.27 0.33
N GLY A 244 -8.09 -1.38 -0.85
CA GLY A 244 -7.15 -2.45 -1.17
C GLY A 244 -5.98 -2.49 -0.19
N ALA A 245 -5.58 -3.68 0.24
CA ALA A 245 -4.52 -3.85 1.25
C ALA A 245 -3.17 -3.24 0.85
N GLY A 246 -2.89 -3.12 -0.44
CA GLY A 246 -1.69 -2.45 -0.92
C GLY A 246 -1.67 -0.93 -0.67
N GLY A 247 -2.85 -0.29 -0.55
CA GLY A 247 -2.92 1.13 -0.21
C GLY A 247 -2.32 2.07 -1.26
N VAL A 248 -1.43 2.95 -0.82
CA VAL A 248 -0.91 4.07 -1.60
C VAL A 248 0.47 3.76 -2.16
N VAL A 249 0.65 4.05 -3.45
CA VAL A 249 1.92 3.95 -4.19
C VAL A 249 2.48 5.34 -4.42
N VAL A 250 3.79 5.50 -4.38
CA VAL A 250 4.45 6.77 -4.72
C VAL A 250 5.49 6.55 -5.80
N ASP A 251 5.44 7.36 -6.83
CA ASP A 251 6.50 7.40 -7.84
C ASP A 251 7.66 8.26 -7.33
N ASP A 252 8.76 7.63 -6.97
CA ASP A 252 9.95 8.32 -6.46
C ASP A 252 10.57 9.31 -7.47
N SER A 253 10.24 9.22 -8.76
CA SER A 253 10.79 10.10 -9.80
C SER A 253 9.98 11.39 -9.95
N SER A 254 8.66 11.33 -9.94
CA SER A 254 7.76 12.49 -10.02
C SER A 254 7.32 12.98 -8.64
N HIS A 255 7.47 12.14 -7.63
CA HIS A 255 6.95 12.32 -6.28
C HIS A 255 5.42 12.29 -6.17
N ASP A 256 4.71 11.94 -7.24
CA ASP A 256 3.27 11.85 -7.26
C ASP A 256 2.77 10.62 -6.48
N VAL A 257 1.55 10.76 -6.00
CA VAL A 257 0.86 9.77 -5.17
C VAL A 257 -0.22 9.11 -6.02
N LEU A 258 -0.22 7.76 -6.04
CA LEU A 258 -1.15 6.97 -6.83
C LEU A 258 -1.88 5.96 -5.95
N PHE A 259 -3.13 5.70 -6.29
CA PHE A 259 -3.97 4.70 -5.61
C PHE A 259 -5.11 4.26 -6.52
N ALA A 260 -5.73 3.12 -6.19
CA ALA A 260 -6.91 2.63 -6.90
C ALA A 260 -8.15 2.76 -6.01
N THR A 261 -9.31 3.00 -6.65
CA THR A 261 -10.60 3.18 -5.97
C THR A 261 -11.56 2.04 -6.30
N GLY A 262 -12.45 1.74 -5.39
CA GLY A 262 -13.62 0.90 -5.62
C GLY A 262 -14.75 1.66 -6.32
N ASN A 263 -15.92 1.02 -6.38
CA ASN A 263 -17.09 1.49 -7.08
C ASN A 263 -17.73 2.72 -6.42
N ALA A 264 -18.32 3.59 -7.25
CA ALA A 264 -19.18 4.68 -6.81
C ALA A 264 -20.54 4.18 -6.34
N ILE A 265 -21.18 4.89 -5.44
CA ILE A 265 -22.52 4.61 -4.94
C ILE A 265 -23.38 5.90 -5.00
N PRO A 266 -24.35 5.99 -5.92
CA PRO A 266 -24.69 5.03 -6.97
C PRO A 266 -23.66 4.99 -8.12
N CYS A 267 -23.71 3.94 -8.94
CA CYS A 267 -22.88 3.80 -10.15
C CYS A 267 -23.31 4.81 -11.24
N ALA A 268 -23.18 6.10 -10.93
CA ALA A 268 -23.52 7.22 -11.81
C ALA A 268 -22.67 8.42 -11.44
N GLY A 269 -22.27 9.21 -12.40
CA GLY A 269 -21.57 10.48 -12.14
C GLY A 269 -20.13 10.48 -12.61
N THR A 270 -19.16 10.63 -11.74
CA THR A 270 -17.85 11.08 -12.06
C THR A 270 -16.81 10.01 -12.36
N THR A 271 -15.65 10.44 -12.69
CA THR A 271 -14.45 9.79 -13.17
C THR A 271 -13.52 9.35 -12.03
N MET A 272 -14.05 8.83 -10.91
CA MET A 272 -13.22 8.32 -9.81
C MET A 272 -13.67 6.95 -9.30
N SER A 273 -14.71 6.37 -9.96
CA SER A 273 -15.18 5.01 -9.69
C SER A 273 -14.33 4.00 -10.42
N ASP A 274 -13.91 2.96 -9.72
CA ASP A 274 -13.12 1.88 -10.34
C ASP A 274 -11.91 2.43 -11.12
N ALA A 275 -11.19 3.35 -10.49
CA ALA A 275 -10.19 4.17 -11.12
C ALA A 275 -8.79 3.95 -10.53
N VAL A 276 -7.76 4.18 -11.35
CA VAL A 276 -6.46 4.59 -10.85
C VAL A 276 -6.43 6.10 -10.80
N ILE A 277 -6.07 6.65 -9.66
CA ILE A 277 -5.98 8.10 -9.45
C ILE A 277 -4.53 8.46 -9.17
N ARG A 278 -4.06 9.53 -9.79
CA ARG A 278 -2.79 10.18 -9.52
C ARG A 278 -3.05 11.59 -9.02
N VAL A 279 -2.36 11.98 -7.95
CA VAL A 279 -2.39 13.33 -7.39
C VAL A 279 -0.96 13.82 -7.15
N SER A 280 -0.79 15.15 -7.05
CA SER A 280 0.49 15.75 -6.67
C SER A 280 0.92 15.33 -5.25
N PRO A 281 2.18 15.57 -4.84
CA PRO A 281 2.64 15.34 -3.47
C PRO A 281 1.80 16.03 -2.38
N THR A 282 1.12 17.12 -2.75
CA THR A 282 0.22 17.86 -1.84
C THR A 282 -1.24 17.45 -1.98
N LEU A 283 -1.50 16.29 -2.58
CA LEU A 283 -2.83 15.70 -2.77
C LEU A 283 -3.81 16.58 -3.57
N THR A 284 -3.28 17.29 -4.55
CA THR A 284 -4.05 18.17 -5.45
C THR A 284 -3.88 17.74 -6.91
N SER A 285 -4.63 18.35 -7.82
CA SER A 285 -4.52 18.15 -9.27
C SER A 285 -4.72 16.67 -9.68
N PRO A 286 -5.87 16.06 -9.35
CA PRO A 286 -6.10 14.66 -9.71
C PRO A 286 -6.16 14.47 -11.23
N SER A 287 -5.60 13.35 -11.67
CA SER A 287 -5.85 12.74 -12.98
C SER A 287 -6.21 11.28 -12.78
N THR A 288 -6.99 10.72 -13.69
CA THR A 288 -7.61 9.41 -13.53
C THR A 288 -7.39 8.53 -14.76
N PHE A 289 -7.47 7.24 -14.54
CA PHE A 289 -7.74 6.20 -15.54
C PHE A 289 -8.94 5.40 -15.06
N GLU A 290 -9.92 5.17 -15.92
CA GLU A 290 -11.02 4.23 -15.71
C GLU A 290 -11.15 3.28 -16.91
N PRO A 291 -11.53 2.01 -16.70
CA PRO A 291 -11.94 1.13 -17.79
C PRO A 291 -13.09 1.75 -18.60
N GLN A 292 -13.13 1.52 -19.93
CA GLN A 292 -14.17 2.09 -20.81
C GLN A 292 -15.59 1.76 -20.36
N ASP A 293 -15.77 0.58 -19.81
CA ASP A 293 -17.06 0.02 -19.38
C ASP A 293 -17.19 -0.03 -17.86
N TRP A 294 -16.47 0.87 -17.15
CA TRP A 294 -16.43 0.90 -15.70
C TRP A 294 -17.80 0.84 -15.03
N GLN A 295 -18.80 1.54 -15.60
CA GLN A 295 -20.13 1.61 -15.00
C GLN A 295 -20.85 0.26 -15.00
N ALA A 296 -20.92 -0.39 -16.16
CA ALA A 296 -21.74 -1.59 -16.36
C ALA A 296 -21.04 -2.88 -15.91
N ASN A 297 -19.70 -2.95 -16.04
CA ASN A 297 -18.97 -4.19 -15.82
C ASN A 297 -18.09 -4.17 -14.57
N TRP A 298 -17.86 -3.00 -13.97
CA TRP A 298 -17.06 -2.86 -12.76
C TRP A 298 -17.91 -2.36 -11.60
N CYS A 299 -18.53 -1.21 -11.73
CA CYS A 299 -19.29 -0.58 -10.65
C CYS A 299 -20.61 -1.30 -10.33
N GLU A 300 -21.52 -1.51 -11.32
CA GLU A 300 -22.83 -2.12 -11.05
C GLU A 300 -22.75 -3.54 -10.47
N PRO A 301 -21.81 -4.43 -10.89
CA PRO A 301 -21.65 -5.75 -10.29
C PRO A 301 -20.75 -5.77 -9.04
N ASP A 302 -20.33 -4.64 -8.50
CA ASP A 302 -19.40 -4.55 -7.34
C ASP A 302 -18.07 -5.27 -7.62
N SER A 303 -17.47 -5.01 -8.78
CA SER A 303 -16.27 -5.69 -9.25
C SER A 303 -15.00 -4.83 -9.13
N ASP A 304 -14.89 -4.06 -8.08
CA ASP A 304 -13.89 -3.04 -7.77
C ASP A 304 -12.51 -3.21 -8.42
N LEU A 305 -12.07 -2.19 -9.16
CA LEU A 305 -10.67 -2.07 -9.54
C LEU A 305 -9.78 -1.86 -8.31
N GLY A 306 -10.27 -1.10 -7.34
CA GLY A 306 -9.58 -0.81 -6.08
C GLY A 306 -9.52 -1.96 -5.07
N SER A 307 -9.94 -3.17 -5.42
CA SER A 307 -9.70 -4.38 -4.61
C SER A 307 -8.22 -4.70 -4.47
N ALA A 308 -7.42 -4.28 -5.45
CA ALA A 308 -5.97 -4.35 -5.42
C ALA A 308 -5.37 -2.96 -5.65
N SER A 309 -4.12 -2.79 -5.21
CA SER A 309 -3.31 -1.62 -5.51
C SER A 309 -2.73 -1.74 -6.93
N LEU A 310 -1.89 -0.79 -7.32
CA LEU A 310 -1.09 -0.87 -8.54
C LEU A 310 0.36 -1.21 -8.20
N VAL A 311 1.14 -1.66 -9.20
CA VAL A 311 2.59 -1.77 -9.11
C VAL A 311 3.25 -0.92 -10.20
N LEU A 312 4.23 -0.10 -9.82
CA LEU A 312 5.03 0.65 -10.81
C LEU A 312 6.11 -0.26 -11.37
N ILE A 313 6.06 -0.47 -12.67
CA ILE A 313 7.06 -1.22 -13.44
C ILE A 313 8.24 -0.31 -13.81
N SER A 314 7.91 0.93 -14.14
CA SER A 314 8.85 2.02 -14.44
C SER A 314 8.17 3.37 -14.20
N PRO A 315 8.89 4.49 -14.28
CA PRO A 315 8.27 5.83 -14.16
C PRO A 315 7.13 6.12 -15.17
N THR A 316 7.07 5.37 -16.27
CA THR A 316 6.06 5.56 -17.33
C THR A 316 5.20 4.31 -17.57
N LEU A 317 5.25 3.32 -16.69
CA LEU A 317 4.49 2.10 -16.85
C LEU A 317 4.08 1.53 -15.49
N ALA A 318 2.79 1.31 -15.31
CA ALA A 318 2.21 0.63 -14.16
C ALA A 318 1.26 -0.48 -14.60
N PHE A 319 1.11 -1.49 -13.75
CA PHE A 319 0.09 -2.54 -13.90
C PHE A 319 -0.95 -2.40 -12.80
N THR A 320 -2.22 -2.62 -13.16
CA THR A 320 -3.36 -2.72 -12.23
C THR A 320 -4.35 -3.77 -12.70
N ALA A 321 -5.08 -4.36 -11.76
CA ALA A 321 -6.19 -5.29 -11.99
C ALA A 321 -7.10 -5.27 -10.74
N GLY A 322 -8.31 -5.82 -10.84
CA GLY A 322 -9.26 -5.83 -9.74
C GLY A 322 -10.18 -7.07 -9.73
N LYS A 323 -11.24 -7.02 -8.94
CA LYS A 323 -12.22 -8.11 -8.75
C LYS A 323 -12.77 -8.66 -10.07
N HIS A 324 -12.92 -7.82 -11.08
CA HIS A 324 -13.42 -8.26 -12.39
C HIS A 324 -12.50 -9.28 -13.09
N GLY A 325 -11.23 -9.32 -12.74
CA GLY A 325 -10.22 -10.19 -13.35
C GLY A 325 -9.60 -9.63 -14.63
N GLY A 326 -9.94 -8.43 -15.02
CA GLY A 326 -9.29 -7.67 -16.09
C GLY A 326 -8.03 -6.96 -15.59
N GLY A 327 -6.98 -6.93 -16.43
CA GLY A 327 -5.73 -6.24 -16.14
C GLY A 327 -5.41 -5.16 -17.17
N PHE A 328 -4.70 -4.12 -16.73
CA PHE A 328 -4.34 -2.95 -17.54
C PHE A 328 -2.88 -2.55 -17.32
N LEU A 329 -2.26 -2.07 -18.39
CA LEU A 329 -1.04 -1.27 -18.31
C LEU A 329 -1.42 0.19 -18.54
N VAL A 330 -0.99 1.06 -17.65
CA VAL A 330 -1.27 2.51 -17.70
C VAL A 330 0.04 3.29 -17.64
N ASP A 331 0.03 4.50 -18.21
CA ASP A 331 1.11 5.47 -18.00
C ASP A 331 0.81 6.25 -16.70
N PRO A 332 1.55 6.03 -15.61
CA PRO A 332 1.30 6.71 -14.34
C PRO A 332 1.53 8.23 -14.41
N THR A 333 2.23 8.73 -15.44
CA THR A 333 2.42 10.17 -15.66
C THR A 333 1.29 10.79 -16.48
N HIS A 334 0.49 9.97 -17.18
CA HIS A 334 -0.57 10.43 -18.09
C HIS A 334 -1.71 9.41 -18.17
N LEU A 335 -2.53 9.34 -17.16
CA LEU A 335 -3.57 8.30 -16.99
C LEU A 335 -4.66 8.31 -18.08
N GLY A 336 -4.90 9.45 -18.72
CA GLY A 336 -5.70 9.56 -19.95
C GLY A 336 -7.22 9.55 -19.77
N GLY A 337 -7.75 9.43 -18.56
CA GLY A 337 -9.20 9.35 -18.28
C GLY A 337 -9.80 8.00 -18.66
N VAL A 338 -11.09 8.01 -19.02
CA VAL A 338 -11.79 6.79 -19.47
C VAL A 338 -11.13 6.23 -20.71
N ASP A 339 -10.81 4.92 -20.70
CA ASP A 339 -10.14 4.20 -21.79
C ASP A 339 -8.70 4.71 -22.07
N GLY A 340 -8.05 5.29 -21.06
CA GLY A 340 -6.72 5.88 -21.16
C GLY A 340 -5.55 4.92 -21.00
N GLN A 341 -5.79 3.60 -20.90
CA GLN A 341 -4.74 2.60 -20.75
C GLN A 341 -3.82 2.49 -21.97
N LEU A 342 -2.58 2.12 -21.73
CA LEU A 342 -1.63 1.74 -22.78
C LEU A 342 -1.94 0.36 -23.37
N TYR A 343 -2.44 -0.56 -22.51
CA TYR A 343 -2.84 -1.91 -22.91
C TYR A 343 -3.95 -2.44 -21.98
N PRO A 344 -4.94 -3.21 -22.51
CA PRO A 344 -5.14 -3.55 -23.93
C PRO A 344 -5.46 -2.32 -24.79
N SER A 345 -5.23 -2.45 -26.11
CA SER A 345 -5.49 -1.32 -27.02
C SER A 345 -6.94 -0.86 -26.96
N PRO A 346 -7.19 0.45 -26.84
CA PRO A 346 -8.54 1.02 -26.81
C PRO A 346 -9.43 0.64 -28.00
N ALA A 347 -8.81 0.37 -29.15
CA ALA A 347 -9.51 0.09 -30.41
C ALA A 347 -10.02 -1.34 -30.52
N GLY A 348 -10.82 -1.84 -29.59
CA GLY A 348 -11.58 -3.09 -29.81
C GLY A 348 -11.58 -4.13 -28.70
N TYR A 349 -10.79 -3.98 -27.68
CA TYR A 349 -10.86 -4.78 -26.47
C TYR A 349 -10.67 -3.89 -25.23
N ARG A 350 -11.44 -4.15 -24.20
CA ARG A 350 -11.61 -3.23 -23.09
C ARG A 350 -10.79 -3.59 -21.86
N GLN A 351 -10.40 -4.85 -21.77
CA GLN A 351 -9.56 -5.40 -20.71
C GLN A 351 -8.86 -6.67 -21.19
N ALA A 352 -7.75 -7.03 -20.61
CA ALA A 352 -7.11 -8.32 -20.80
C ALA A 352 -7.41 -9.22 -19.60
N ASP A 353 -8.08 -10.34 -19.80
CA ASP A 353 -8.42 -11.26 -18.73
C ASP A 353 -7.15 -11.91 -18.16
N VAL A 354 -6.87 -11.62 -16.91
CA VAL A 354 -5.70 -12.16 -16.20
C VAL A 354 -6.09 -13.23 -15.17
N CYS A 355 -7.32 -13.14 -14.64
CA CYS A 355 -7.90 -14.06 -13.67
C CYS A 355 -9.27 -14.61 -14.08
N SER A 356 -9.53 -14.87 -15.35
CA SER A 356 -10.84 -15.28 -15.80
C SER A 356 -11.30 -16.61 -15.22
N GLY A 357 -12.63 -16.81 -15.24
CA GLY A 357 -13.26 -17.97 -14.61
C GLY A 357 -13.07 -18.01 -13.10
N ALA A 358 -12.51 -16.96 -12.48
CA ALA A 358 -12.75 -16.64 -11.10
C ALA A 358 -14.19 -16.19 -10.92
N SER A 359 -14.68 -16.20 -9.68
CA SER A 359 -15.93 -15.54 -9.31
C SER A 359 -15.83 -14.03 -9.59
N SER A 360 -16.87 -13.25 -9.27
CA SER A 360 -16.84 -11.79 -9.29
C SER A 360 -15.74 -11.16 -8.42
N ASP A 361 -14.93 -11.96 -7.74
CA ASP A 361 -13.87 -11.58 -6.83
C ASP A 361 -12.55 -12.17 -7.30
N ALA A 362 -11.95 -11.64 -8.38
CA ALA A 362 -10.85 -12.31 -9.06
C ALA A 362 -9.48 -12.08 -8.45
N THR A 363 -9.15 -10.87 -7.99
CA THR A 363 -7.85 -10.56 -7.38
C THR A 363 -7.93 -9.46 -6.34
N PHE A 364 -7.04 -9.51 -5.34
CA PHE A 364 -7.03 -8.60 -4.21
C PHE A 364 -5.61 -8.22 -3.77
N GLY A 365 -5.52 -7.11 -3.03
CA GLY A 365 -4.33 -6.70 -2.30
C GLY A 365 -3.31 -5.99 -3.15
N GLY A 366 -2.35 -6.70 -3.70
CA GLY A 366 -1.28 -6.11 -4.47
C GLY A 366 -0.56 -7.11 -5.37
N PHE A 367 0.30 -6.58 -6.24
CA PHE A 367 1.05 -7.32 -7.25
C PHE A 367 2.54 -7.26 -6.95
N ALA A 368 3.32 -8.28 -7.35
CA ALA A 368 4.76 -8.18 -7.34
C ALA A 368 5.29 -8.03 -8.77
N TYR A 369 6.39 -7.30 -8.93
CA TYR A 369 7.07 -7.17 -10.21
C TYR A 369 8.55 -7.52 -10.09
N ALA A 370 8.96 -8.53 -10.83
CA ALA A 370 10.36 -8.84 -11.08
C ALA A 370 10.53 -9.13 -12.58
N ALA A 371 11.25 -8.26 -13.28
CA ALA A 371 11.36 -8.32 -14.72
C ALA A 371 11.68 -9.72 -15.24
N PRO A 372 10.97 -10.21 -16.29
CA PRO A 372 9.94 -9.47 -17.04
C PRO A 372 8.51 -9.65 -16.52
N PHE A 373 8.29 -10.27 -15.34
CA PHE A 373 6.97 -10.73 -14.90
C PHE A 373 6.32 -9.82 -13.87
N VAL A 374 4.99 -9.61 -14.02
CA VAL A 374 4.08 -9.25 -12.97
C VAL A 374 3.46 -10.52 -12.41
N TYR A 375 3.42 -10.66 -11.08
CA TYR A 375 2.83 -11.78 -10.38
C TYR A 375 1.60 -11.32 -9.61
N LEU A 376 0.52 -12.09 -9.73
CA LEU A 376 -0.74 -11.81 -9.05
C LEU A 376 -1.41 -13.11 -8.60
N GLU A 377 -2.17 -13.01 -7.52
CA GLU A 377 -3.06 -14.09 -7.11
C GLU A 377 -4.38 -14.01 -7.88
N CYS A 378 -4.99 -15.16 -8.15
CA CYS A 378 -6.35 -15.27 -8.67
C CYS A 378 -7.16 -16.15 -7.73
N GLU A 379 -8.24 -15.60 -7.15
CA GLU A 379 -9.03 -16.28 -6.11
C GLU A 379 -9.54 -17.64 -6.56
N GLY A 380 -9.19 -18.70 -5.83
CA GLY A 380 -9.52 -20.08 -6.16
C GLY A 380 -8.84 -20.62 -7.43
N LYS A 381 -7.96 -19.88 -8.07
CA LYS A 381 -7.26 -20.26 -9.30
C LYS A 381 -5.75 -20.31 -9.15
N GLY A 382 -5.23 -19.83 -8.03
CA GLY A 382 -3.81 -19.85 -7.72
C GLY A 382 -3.06 -18.59 -8.15
N LEU A 383 -1.77 -18.75 -8.36
CA LEU A 383 -0.83 -17.70 -8.74
C LEU A 383 -0.66 -17.65 -10.25
N VAL A 384 -0.57 -16.44 -10.81
CA VAL A 384 -0.35 -16.16 -12.22
C VAL A 384 0.90 -15.29 -12.38
N ALA A 385 1.71 -15.56 -13.40
CA ALA A 385 2.79 -14.70 -13.84
C ALA A 385 2.57 -14.27 -15.30
N LEU A 386 2.58 -12.98 -15.53
CA LEU A 386 2.39 -12.35 -16.83
C LEU A 386 3.68 -11.67 -17.26
N SER A 387 4.23 -12.06 -18.38
CA SER A 387 5.39 -11.38 -18.96
C SER A 387 4.96 -10.05 -19.58
N VAL A 388 5.57 -8.96 -19.13
CA VAL A 388 5.27 -7.60 -19.60
C VAL A 388 6.33 -7.15 -20.58
N ASN A 389 5.91 -6.78 -21.79
CA ASN A 389 6.77 -6.08 -22.73
C ASN A 389 6.77 -4.59 -22.38
N THR A 390 7.88 -4.09 -21.86
CA THR A 390 8.02 -2.68 -21.44
C THR A 390 8.36 -1.74 -22.60
N SER A 391 8.89 -2.26 -23.71
CA SER A 391 9.25 -1.44 -24.89
C SER A 391 8.03 -1.10 -25.76
N THR A 392 7.09 -2.03 -25.84
CA THR A 392 5.77 -1.85 -26.44
C THR A 392 4.79 -2.38 -25.42
N PRO A 393 4.23 -1.52 -24.55
CA PRO A 393 3.45 -1.95 -23.40
C PRO A 393 2.38 -2.97 -23.77
N SER A 394 2.56 -4.21 -23.31
CA SER A 394 1.65 -5.32 -23.56
C SER A 394 1.97 -6.52 -22.66
N PHE A 395 0.99 -7.38 -22.45
CA PHE A 395 1.13 -8.73 -21.88
C PHE A 395 0.16 -9.67 -22.58
N SER A 396 0.38 -10.98 -22.47
CA SER A 396 -0.59 -11.96 -22.99
C SER A 396 -1.62 -12.29 -21.92
N PRO A 397 -2.92 -12.35 -22.26
CA PRO A 397 -3.93 -12.88 -21.35
C PRO A 397 -3.57 -14.33 -20.96
N CYS A 398 -3.67 -14.64 -19.67
CA CYS A 398 -3.31 -15.96 -19.14
C CYS A 398 -4.57 -16.79 -18.84
N ASP A 399 -5.54 -16.78 -19.78
CA ASP A 399 -6.83 -17.39 -19.56
C ASP A 399 -7.42 -18.07 -20.81
N PRO A 400 -7.99 -19.27 -20.64
CA PRO A 400 -7.91 -20.18 -19.49
C PRO A 400 -6.52 -20.83 -19.33
N THR A 401 -5.62 -20.62 -20.29
CA THR A 401 -4.27 -21.17 -20.32
C THR A 401 -3.25 -20.08 -20.62
N CYS A 402 -2.13 -20.12 -19.90
CA CYS A 402 -1.01 -19.23 -20.20
C CYS A 402 -0.20 -19.72 -21.40
N ALA A 403 0.14 -18.80 -22.29
CA ALA A 403 1.16 -19.07 -23.32
C ALA A 403 2.56 -18.82 -22.74
N ALA A 404 3.51 -19.71 -22.98
CA ALA A 404 4.89 -19.48 -22.56
C ALA A 404 5.43 -18.13 -23.09
N PRO A 405 6.13 -17.33 -22.27
CA PRO A 405 6.75 -17.69 -20.98
C PRO A 405 5.82 -17.54 -19.77
N ASP A 406 4.58 -17.12 -19.91
CA ASP A 406 3.62 -16.94 -18.82
C ASP A 406 3.23 -18.29 -18.20
N TRP A 407 2.87 -18.29 -16.92
CA TRP A 407 2.54 -19.51 -16.21
C TRP A 407 1.49 -19.31 -15.12
N ARG A 408 0.85 -20.42 -14.72
CA ARG A 408 -0.01 -20.55 -13.54
C ARG A 408 0.49 -21.67 -12.64
N ALA A 409 0.31 -21.48 -11.32
CA ALA A 409 0.64 -22.48 -10.31
C ALA A 409 -0.36 -22.45 -9.14
N GLY A 410 -0.44 -23.56 -8.37
CA GLY A 410 -1.27 -23.63 -7.18
C GLY A 410 -2.76 -23.58 -7.45
N GLY A 411 -3.24 -24.09 -8.59
CA GLY A 411 -4.65 -24.07 -8.95
C GLY A 411 -5.57 -24.68 -7.90
N GLY A 412 -6.73 -24.05 -7.65
CA GLY A 412 -7.67 -24.41 -6.59
C GLY A 412 -7.35 -23.78 -5.22
N THR A 413 -6.32 -22.95 -5.12
CA THR A 413 -5.92 -22.26 -3.89
C THR A 413 -6.14 -20.76 -4.05
N THR A 414 -6.67 -20.13 -3.01
CA THR A 414 -6.65 -18.67 -2.82
C THR A 414 -5.41 -18.30 -2.04
N PHE A 415 -4.56 -17.48 -2.63
CA PHE A 415 -3.36 -16.97 -1.99
C PHE A 415 -3.56 -15.51 -1.54
N GLY A 416 -2.74 -15.05 -0.61
CA GLY A 416 -2.52 -13.63 -0.39
C GLY A 416 -1.60 -13.02 -1.46
N PRO A 417 -1.38 -11.69 -1.43
CA PRO A 417 -0.52 -11.00 -2.38
C PRO A 417 0.90 -11.59 -2.41
N PRO A 418 1.49 -11.76 -3.62
CA PRO A 418 2.81 -12.37 -3.77
C PRO A 418 3.96 -11.40 -3.47
N ILE A 419 5.11 -11.95 -3.09
CA ILE A 419 6.40 -11.24 -3.14
C ILE A 419 7.40 -12.08 -3.92
N VAL A 420 8.47 -11.45 -4.41
CA VAL A 420 9.56 -12.11 -5.14
C VAL A 420 10.87 -11.94 -4.38
N ALA A 421 11.53 -13.04 -4.10
CA ALA A 421 12.85 -13.04 -3.48
C ALA A 421 13.61 -14.32 -3.85
N ALA A 422 14.91 -14.24 -3.99
CA ALA A 422 15.79 -15.38 -4.25
C ALA A 422 15.37 -16.25 -5.45
N GLY A 423 14.84 -15.63 -6.52
CA GLY A 423 14.37 -16.31 -7.73
C GLY A 423 13.08 -17.13 -7.55
N ALA A 424 12.36 -16.90 -6.45
CA ALA A 424 11.08 -17.53 -6.14
C ALA A 424 9.99 -16.49 -5.87
N VAL A 425 8.75 -16.86 -6.19
CA VAL A 425 7.53 -16.15 -5.80
C VAL A 425 6.99 -16.81 -4.55
N TRP A 426 6.76 -16.02 -3.52
CA TRP A 426 6.30 -16.45 -2.21
C TRP A 426 4.88 -15.98 -1.96
N VAL A 427 4.01 -16.88 -1.59
CA VAL A 427 2.59 -16.63 -1.28
C VAL A 427 2.15 -17.44 -0.07
N ALA A 428 1.24 -16.89 0.70
CA ALA A 428 0.61 -17.61 1.81
C ALA A 428 -0.87 -17.85 1.50
N SER A 429 -1.44 -18.94 2.04
CA SER A 429 -2.87 -19.26 1.93
C SER A 429 -3.43 -19.75 3.25
N ASP A 430 -4.71 -19.46 3.51
CA ASP A 430 -5.38 -19.95 4.71
C ASP A 430 -5.48 -21.48 4.71
N GLY A 431 -5.05 -22.11 5.79
CA GLY A 431 -4.97 -23.56 5.92
C GLY A 431 -3.88 -24.22 5.07
N GLY A 432 -3.36 -23.55 4.03
CA GLY A 432 -2.31 -24.08 3.15
C GLY A 432 -0.89 -23.68 3.57
N GLY A 433 -0.74 -22.62 4.32
CA GLY A 433 0.56 -22.12 4.77
C GLY A 433 1.34 -21.36 3.70
N LEU A 434 2.68 -21.41 3.77
CA LEU A 434 3.59 -20.73 2.83
C LEU A 434 3.96 -21.63 1.66
N SER A 435 3.82 -21.10 0.44
CA SER A 435 4.28 -21.74 -0.80
C SER A 435 5.35 -20.89 -1.48
N ALA A 436 6.32 -21.54 -2.14
CA ALA A 436 7.31 -20.92 -2.99
C ALA A 436 7.32 -21.59 -4.37
N PHE A 437 7.23 -20.79 -5.41
CA PHE A 437 7.28 -21.23 -6.80
C PHE A 437 8.46 -20.57 -7.50
N LYS A 438 9.12 -21.27 -8.42
CA LYS A 438 10.16 -20.64 -9.28
C LYS A 438 9.56 -19.46 -10.04
N ALA A 439 10.20 -18.32 -9.96
CA ALA A 439 9.72 -17.09 -10.60
C ALA A 439 9.60 -17.21 -12.14
N GLY A 440 10.46 -18.00 -12.78
CA GLY A 440 10.49 -18.11 -14.22
C GLY A 440 9.53 -19.14 -14.85
N ASP A 441 9.04 -20.13 -14.08
CA ASP A 441 8.26 -21.24 -14.66
C ASP A 441 7.14 -21.80 -13.77
N GLY A 442 6.95 -21.24 -12.56
CA GLY A 442 5.89 -21.66 -11.63
C GLY A 442 6.12 -23.04 -11.00
N THR A 443 7.28 -23.65 -11.16
CA THR A 443 7.60 -24.93 -10.51
C THR A 443 7.61 -24.78 -8.99
N LEU A 444 6.86 -25.62 -8.26
CA LEU A 444 6.83 -25.60 -6.80
C LEU A 444 8.22 -25.96 -6.24
N ILE A 445 8.77 -25.08 -5.41
CA ILE A 445 10.04 -25.27 -4.69
C ILE A 445 9.79 -25.77 -3.27
N TYR A 446 8.78 -25.19 -2.62
CA TYR A 446 8.51 -25.42 -1.21
C TYR A 446 7.03 -25.26 -0.90
N GLN A 447 6.56 -26.11 0.02
CA GLN A 447 5.25 -25.99 0.65
C GLN A 447 5.43 -26.29 2.14
N SER A 448 5.02 -25.36 2.99
CA SER A 448 5.04 -25.60 4.45
C SER A 448 3.90 -26.54 4.88
N ALA A 449 3.94 -26.98 6.12
CA ALA A 449 2.73 -27.46 6.79
C ALA A 449 1.70 -26.32 6.84
N GLY A 450 0.42 -26.64 6.77
CA GLY A 450 -0.65 -25.67 6.80
C GLY A 450 -0.72 -24.91 8.13
N PHE A 451 -1.08 -23.63 8.04
CA PHE A 451 -1.41 -22.76 9.17
C PHE A 451 -2.46 -21.74 8.75
N GLY A 452 -3.20 -21.19 9.71
CA GLY A 452 -4.19 -20.15 9.43
C GLY A 452 -3.54 -18.79 9.17
N ILE A 453 -4.12 -18.06 8.27
CA ILE A 453 -3.81 -16.64 8.03
C ILE A 453 -5.11 -15.85 7.94
N ASP A 454 -5.03 -14.54 8.15
CA ASP A 454 -6.11 -13.64 7.81
C ASP A 454 -6.10 -13.31 6.31
N ARG A 455 -7.24 -12.83 5.81
CA ARG A 455 -7.37 -12.48 4.40
C ARG A 455 -6.41 -11.35 4.03
N PHE A 456 -5.78 -11.45 2.85
CA PHE A 456 -4.83 -10.49 2.27
C PHE A 456 -3.46 -10.44 2.97
N VAL A 457 -3.16 -11.38 3.84
CA VAL A 457 -1.83 -11.46 4.44
C VAL A 457 -0.76 -11.55 3.36
N THR A 458 0.18 -10.62 3.42
CA THR A 458 1.31 -10.52 2.51
C THR A 458 2.60 -10.84 3.27
N PRO A 459 3.43 -11.77 2.77
CA PRO A 459 4.76 -12.01 3.35
C PRO A 459 5.68 -10.79 3.21
N ALA A 460 6.72 -10.76 4.04
CA ALA A 460 7.89 -9.91 3.84
C ALA A 460 9.15 -10.76 3.72
N GLU A 461 10.21 -10.18 3.16
CA GLU A 461 11.52 -10.83 3.11
C GLU A 461 12.58 -9.92 3.74
N ALA A 462 13.45 -10.47 4.56
CA ALA A 462 14.66 -9.80 5.00
C ALA A 462 15.69 -10.78 5.52
N GLY A 463 16.95 -10.57 5.16
CA GLY A 463 18.06 -11.39 5.66
C GLY A 463 17.90 -12.88 5.38
N CYS A 464 17.47 -13.20 4.15
CA CYS A 464 17.22 -14.57 3.68
C CYS A 464 16.14 -15.33 4.48
N ARG A 465 15.20 -14.59 5.03
CA ARG A 465 14.02 -15.14 5.71
C ARG A 465 12.75 -14.61 5.10
N VAL A 466 11.81 -15.49 4.85
CA VAL A 466 10.43 -15.11 4.56
C VAL A 466 9.66 -15.07 5.88
N ILE A 467 8.95 -13.98 6.10
CA ILE A 467 8.27 -13.63 7.35
C ILE A 467 6.78 -13.52 7.06
N VAL A 468 5.96 -14.30 7.75
CA VAL A 468 4.53 -14.45 7.45
C VAL A 468 3.70 -14.22 8.71
N PRO A 469 2.75 -13.28 8.70
CA PRO A 469 1.72 -13.20 9.73
C PRO A 469 0.83 -14.45 9.69
N SER A 470 0.48 -14.98 10.85
CA SER A 470 -0.36 -16.18 10.98
C SER A 470 -1.25 -16.02 12.21
N LEU A 471 -2.42 -15.42 11.99
CA LEU A 471 -3.35 -15.05 13.06
C LEU A 471 -2.64 -14.19 14.14
N GLU A 472 -2.40 -14.74 15.33
CA GLU A 472 -1.77 -14.03 16.46
C GLU A 472 -0.26 -14.28 16.58
N VAL A 473 0.40 -14.82 15.56
CA VAL A 473 1.84 -15.09 15.59
C VAL A 473 2.54 -14.67 14.30
N ILE A 474 3.84 -14.47 14.38
CA ILE A 474 4.71 -14.33 13.21
C ILE A 474 5.47 -15.64 13.02
N ARG A 475 5.47 -16.16 11.79
CA ARG A 475 6.21 -17.34 11.37
C ARG A 475 7.34 -16.96 10.43
N THR A 476 8.46 -17.64 10.53
CA THR A 476 9.59 -17.40 9.63
C THR A 476 10.13 -18.68 9.02
N PHE A 477 10.66 -18.50 7.81
CA PHE A 477 11.21 -19.57 7.00
C PHE A 477 12.57 -19.11 6.45
N VAL A 478 13.60 -19.94 6.60
CA VAL A 478 14.96 -19.64 6.14
C VAL A 478 15.17 -20.21 4.75
N MET A 479 15.67 -19.37 3.87
CA MET A 479 16.13 -19.76 2.54
C MET A 479 17.56 -20.27 2.61
N HIS A 480 17.82 -21.40 1.94
CA HIS A 480 19.13 -22.00 1.81
C HIS A 480 19.58 -21.93 0.34
N PHE A 481 20.83 -21.65 0.15
CA PHE A 481 21.46 -21.46 -1.16
C PHE A 481 22.41 -22.60 -1.52
N ALA A 482 22.96 -22.57 -2.74
CA ALA A 482 23.93 -23.56 -3.15
C ALA A 482 25.17 -23.60 -2.23
N PRO A 483 25.87 -24.73 -2.10
CA PRO A 483 27.06 -24.83 -1.27
C PRO A 483 28.07 -23.75 -1.58
N GLY A 484 28.59 -23.09 -0.52
CA GLY A 484 29.52 -21.97 -0.64
C GLY A 484 28.90 -20.59 -0.86
N ILE A 485 27.58 -20.49 -1.03
CA ILE A 485 26.84 -19.23 -1.10
C ILE A 485 26.20 -18.99 0.28
N SER A 486 26.56 -17.88 0.89
CA SER A 486 25.96 -17.40 2.14
C SER A 486 24.89 -16.34 1.88
N CYS A 487 24.03 -16.13 2.86
CA CYS A 487 23.15 -14.97 2.88
C CYS A 487 23.97 -13.69 2.79
N PRO A 488 23.67 -12.77 1.88
CA PRO A 488 24.26 -11.45 1.89
C PRO A 488 23.96 -10.76 3.21
N GLY A 489 24.99 -10.24 3.88
CA GLY A 489 24.88 -9.55 5.18
C GLY A 489 24.34 -8.13 5.06
#